data_c4bfaff3087c7a84c312cf9ed4825384
#
_entry.id   c4bfaff3087c7a84c312cf9ed4825384
#
_cell.length_a   1.000
_cell.length_b   1.000
_cell.length_c   1.000
_cell.angle_alpha   90.00
_cell.angle_beta   90.00
_cell.angle_gamma   90.00
#
_symmetry.space_group_name_H-M   'P 1'
#
loop_
_entity.id
_entity.type
_entity.pdbx_description
1 polymer ?
#
loop_
_entity_poly.entity_id
_entity_poly.type
_entity_poly.pdbx_seq_one_letter_code
_entity_poly.pdbx_strand_id
1 'polypeptide(L)'
;MADDFYKLYCEEVEKNEKLVKENKYLKGRVRSLSSQLDYLMENQDKIIERKVNKQVDKITDAFENKITTMQKKIDNLNSILNNDSTNSGLPTSKTPLNKKKHIPNSREKTDNKKGGQLNHKKHKLERFDDDDITDYVDHKVGSCPKCGSPMKPGNVFAMKDECDFQIVVRRIRHRFIESICPECGNKERIAIPKELKEENQYGIGVQNLILTLLNEGYVSMNRTNEMIAGLTEGQISLSNGYIAKLQKRLSDSLGGFIQELKKEVIRLPIVHWDDTVISINKKNACLRFYGDDKIAYYTAHAQKNKQGLDEDQILASLSKEKIVMHDHNKVNYNEEYHFANVECCVHLLRDLKKVVDRLGHEWAKDLIELLLRENHNRNVGNYIDADYIALQYDTIIAQGEMENLEDEDKYYASDEKNLLKRLKEYKENYLMWTLNKEIPF
;
A
#
# COMPACT_ATOMS: atom_id res chain seq x y z
N MET A 1 -100.74 -52.63 30.77
CA MET A 1 -100.98 -51.98 29.47
C MET A 1 -101.13 -50.44 29.53
N ALA A 2 -101.97 -49.87 30.46
CA ALA A 2 -102.13 -48.40 30.56
C ALA A 2 -100.83 -47.68 31.04
N ASP A 3 -100.12 -48.28 32.00
CA ASP A 3 -98.89 -47.71 32.58
C ASP A 3 -97.66 -47.71 31.56
N ASP A 4 -97.64 -48.72 30.72
CA ASP A 4 -96.59 -48.82 29.70
C ASP A 4 -96.77 -47.77 28.59
N PHE A 5 -97.99 -47.48 28.24
CA PHE A 5 -98.31 -46.44 27.27
C PHE A 5 -98.00 -45.02 27.79
N TYR A 6 -98.23 -44.80 29.08
CA TYR A 6 -97.96 -43.54 29.74
C TYR A 6 -96.44 -43.30 29.83
N LYS A 7 -95.63 -44.30 30.10
CA LYS A 7 -94.21 -44.24 30.14
C LYS A 7 -93.58 -43.96 28.77
N LEU A 8 -94.06 -44.67 27.75
CA LEU A 8 -93.67 -44.39 26.35
C LEU A 8 -94.04 -42.96 25.91
N TYR A 9 -95.22 -42.48 26.30
CA TYR A 9 -95.65 -41.12 26.06
C TYR A 9 -94.69 -40.08 26.70
N CYS A 10 -94.33 -40.25 27.94
CA CYS A 10 -93.38 -39.38 28.64
C CYS A 10 -92.01 -39.40 28.01
N GLU A 11 -91.49 -40.57 27.61
CA GLU A 11 -90.20 -40.68 26.90
C GLU A 11 -90.20 -39.94 25.54
N GLU A 12 -91.28 -40.05 24.80
CA GLU A 12 -91.47 -39.34 23.52
C GLU A 12 -91.62 -37.80 23.70
N VAL A 13 -92.30 -37.37 24.79
CA VAL A 13 -92.41 -35.95 25.14
C VAL A 13 -90.99 -35.38 25.49
N GLU A 14 -90.20 -36.09 26.30
CA GLU A 14 -88.78 -35.67 26.59
C GLU A 14 -87.92 -35.60 25.31
N LYS A 15 -88.03 -36.57 24.43
CA LYS A 15 -87.31 -36.55 23.16
C LYS A 15 -87.74 -35.38 22.35
N ASN A 16 -89.05 -35.10 22.24
CA ASN A 16 -89.51 -33.93 21.50
C ASN A 16 -89.04 -32.61 22.10
N GLU A 17 -88.97 -32.48 23.43
CA GLU A 17 -88.43 -31.30 24.09
C GLU A 17 -86.97 -31.12 23.79
N LYS A 18 -86.18 -32.22 23.79
CA LYS A 18 -84.72 -32.16 23.38
C LYS A 18 -84.60 -31.75 21.93
N LEU A 19 -85.34 -32.35 21.04
CA LEU A 19 -85.28 -31.96 19.60
C LEU A 19 -85.72 -30.50 19.33
N VAL A 20 -86.72 -30.02 20.08
CA VAL A 20 -87.10 -28.58 20.00
C VAL A 20 -85.99 -27.67 20.45
N LYS A 21 -85.28 -28.01 21.56
CA LYS A 21 -84.12 -27.24 22.04
C LYS A 21 -83.01 -27.31 21.06
N GLU A 22 -82.69 -28.47 20.51
CA GLU A 22 -81.69 -28.66 19.48
C GLU A 22 -82.02 -27.90 18.19
N ASN A 23 -83.24 -27.97 17.70
CA ASN A 23 -83.69 -27.18 16.55
C ASN A 23 -83.58 -25.68 16.76
N LYS A 24 -83.90 -25.22 17.99
CA LYS A 24 -83.73 -23.79 18.33
C LYS A 24 -82.27 -23.38 18.30
N TYR A 25 -81.39 -24.22 18.83
CA TYR A 25 -79.97 -24.00 18.78
C TYR A 25 -79.39 -23.98 17.33
N LEU A 26 -79.76 -25.01 16.58
CA LEU A 26 -79.36 -25.11 15.13
C LEU A 26 -79.88 -23.95 14.30
N LYS A 27 -81.10 -23.51 14.49
CA LYS A 27 -81.63 -22.30 13.83
C LYS A 27 -80.82 -21.03 14.19
N GLY A 28 -80.39 -20.93 15.46
CA GLY A 28 -79.51 -19.87 15.91
C GLY A 28 -78.11 -19.89 15.19
N ARG A 29 -77.52 -21.08 15.09
CA ARG A 29 -76.29 -21.33 14.41
C ARG A 29 -76.41 -21.01 12.90
N VAL A 30 -77.43 -21.46 12.22
CA VAL A 30 -77.71 -21.18 10.83
C VAL A 30 -77.81 -19.66 10.56
N ARG A 31 -78.57 -18.94 11.40
CA ARG A 31 -78.64 -17.46 11.27
C ARG A 31 -77.33 -16.80 11.43
N SER A 32 -76.48 -17.20 12.42
CA SER A 32 -75.16 -16.66 12.67
C SER A 32 -74.24 -16.91 11.46
N LEU A 33 -74.23 -18.16 10.93
CA LEU A 33 -73.41 -18.50 9.76
C LEU A 33 -73.87 -17.79 8.51
N SER A 34 -75.23 -17.60 8.28
CA SER A 34 -75.75 -16.81 7.17
C SER A 34 -75.27 -15.38 7.24
N SER A 35 -75.38 -14.70 8.41
CA SER A 35 -74.86 -13.36 8.59
C SER A 35 -73.36 -13.24 8.37
N GLN A 36 -72.58 -14.24 8.77
CA GLN A 36 -71.13 -14.28 8.48
C GLN A 36 -70.84 -14.45 7.00
N LEU A 37 -71.62 -15.29 6.31
CA LEU A 37 -71.52 -15.48 4.88
C LEU A 37 -71.86 -14.20 4.09
N ASP A 38 -72.98 -13.55 4.45
CA ASP A 38 -73.39 -12.28 3.83
C ASP A 38 -72.31 -11.20 4.00
N TYR A 39 -71.73 -11.09 5.23
CA TYR A 39 -70.62 -10.17 5.46
C TYR A 39 -69.37 -10.50 4.63
N LEU A 40 -69.03 -11.78 4.48
CA LEU A 40 -67.91 -12.20 3.66
C LEU A 40 -68.15 -11.94 2.18
N MET A 41 -69.38 -12.20 1.68
CA MET A 41 -69.75 -11.94 0.29
C MET A 41 -69.75 -10.44 -0.05
N GLU A 42 -70.27 -9.57 0.82
CA GLU A 42 -70.27 -8.13 0.65
C GLU A 42 -68.88 -7.49 0.72
N ASN A 43 -67.95 -8.12 1.45
CA ASN A 43 -66.62 -7.57 1.65
C ASN A 43 -65.49 -8.39 0.98
N GLN A 44 -65.84 -9.38 0.17
CA GLN A 44 -64.89 -10.28 -0.48
C GLN A 44 -63.82 -9.51 -1.28
N ASP A 45 -64.22 -8.54 -2.10
CA ASP A 45 -63.32 -7.76 -2.93
C ASP A 45 -62.33 -6.90 -2.07
N LYS A 46 -62.86 -6.28 -0.99
CA LYS A 46 -62.05 -5.50 -0.08
C LYS A 46 -61.01 -6.35 0.71
N ILE A 47 -61.39 -7.58 1.05
CA ILE A 47 -60.50 -8.51 1.74
C ILE A 47 -59.39 -9.01 0.81
N ILE A 48 -59.77 -9.30 -0.47
CA ILE A 48 -58.81 -9.70 -1.51
C ILE A 48 -57.84 -8.57 -1.78
N GLU A 49 -58.37 -7.37 -2.01
CA GLU A 49 -57.58 -6.17 -2.31
C GLU A 49 -56.54 -5.88 -1.17
N ARG A 50 -56.96 -5.93 0.09
CA ARG A 50 -56.05 -5.76 1.23
C ARG A 50 -54.94 -6.81 1.27
N LYS A 51 -55.27 -8.09 0.95
CA LYS A 51 -54.27 -9.17 0.95
C LYS A 51 -53.30 -9.01 -0.23
N VAL A 52 -53.82 -8.65 -1.39
CA VAL A 52 -53.01 -8.41 -2.60
C VAL A 52 -52.06 -7.22 -2.36
N ASN A 53 -52.61 -6.09 -1.90
CA ASN A 53 -51.79 -4.90 -1.62
C ASN A 53 -50.69 -5.22 -0.60
N LYS A 54 -50.99 -5.93 0.48
CA LYS A 54 -49.98 -6.35 1.48
C LYS A 54 -48.90 -7.29 0.93
N GLN A 55 -49.24 -8.10 -0.09
CA GLN A 55 -48.24 -8.93 -0.80
C GLN A 55 -47.43 -8.11 -1.79
N VAL A 56 -48.06 -7.21 -2.51
CA VAL A 56 -47.41 -6.27 -3.45
C VAL A 56 -46.39 -5.42 -2.68
N ASP A 57 -46.79 -4.82 -1.55
CA ASP A 57 -45.90 -4.01 -0.72
C ASP A 57 -44.65 -4.81 -0.29
N LYS A 58 -44.85 -6.04 0.20
CA LYS A 58 -43.73 -6.92 0.61
C LYS A 58 -42.79 -7.26 -0.56
N ILE A 59 -43.36 -7.50 -1.75
CA ILE A 59 -42.56 -7.78 -2.94
C ILE A 59 -41.81 -6.53 -3.38
N THR A 60 -42.46 -5.38 -3.36
CA THR A 60 -41.86 -4.09 -3.70
C THR A 60 -40.69 -3.77 -2.77
N ASP A 61 -40.91 -3.85 -1.45
CA ASP A 61 -39.86 -3.65 -0.45
C ASP A 61 -38.65 -4.59 -0.68
N ALA A 62 -38.92 -5.88 -0.98
CA ALA A 62 -37.87 -6.86 -1.24
C ALA A 62 -37.09 -6.53 -2.52
N PHE A 63 -37.75 -6.06 -3.58
CA PHE A 63 -37.08 -5.63 -4.80
C PHE A 63 -36.29 -4.35 -4.61
N GLU A 64 -36.81 -3.34 -3.92
CA GLU A 64 -36.10 -2.10 -3.60
C GLU A 64 -34.83 -2.36 -2.79
N ASN A 65 -34.93 -3.23 -1.77
CA ASN A 65 -33.76 -3.66 -1.00
C ASN A 65 -32.72 -4.38 -1.87
N LYS A 66 -33.16 -5.20 -2.82
CA LYS A 66 -32.26 -5.91 -3.74
C LYS A 66 -31.61 -4.94 -4.74
N ILE A 67 -32.36 -4.01 -5.28
CA ILE A 67 -31.85 -2.95 -6.18
C ILE A 67 -30.80 -2.11 -5.43
N THR A 68 -31.10 -1.66 -4.22
CA THR A 68 -30.16 -0.89 -3.38
C THR A 68 -28.87 -1.67 -3.12
N THR A 69 -29.00 -2.97 -2.84
CA THR A 69 -27.83 -3.84 -2.62
C THR A 69 -27.01 -4.04 -3.88
N MET A 70 -27.66 -4.19 -5.02
CA MET A 70 -26.99 -4.31 -6.32
C MET A 70 -26.31 -3.00 -6.72
N GLN A 71 -26.96 -1.85 -6.50
CA GLN A 71 -26.36 -0.54 -6.75
C GLN A 71 -25.08 -0.34 -5.94
N LYS A 72 -25.11 -0.63 -4.63
CA LYS A 72 -23.90 -0.59 -3.79
C LYS A 72 -22.76 -1.48 -4.29
N LYS A 73 -23.10 -2.65 -4.86
CA LYS A 73 -22.08 -3.53 -5.47
C LYS A 73 -21.52 -2.93 -6.76
N ILE A 74 -22.35 -2.35 -7.60
CA ILE A 74 -21.92 -1.69 -8.84
C ILE A 74 -21.00 -0.51 -8.51
N ASP A 75 -21.37 0.31 -7.54
CA ASP A 75 -20.59 1.47 -7.10
C ASP A 75 -19.23 1.05 -6.53
N ASN A 76 -19.20 -0.02 -5.73
CA ASN A 76 -17.95 -0.59 -5.23
C ASN A 76 -17.07 -1.12 -6.38
N LEU A 77 -17.62 -1.84 -7.33
CA LEU A 77 -16.88 -2.34 -8.49
C LEU A 77 -16.36 -1.18 -9.37
N ASN A 78 -17.16 -0.16 -9.61
CA ASN A 78 -16.74 1.04 -10.31
C ASN A 78 -15.64 1.78 -9.56
N SER A 79 -15.73 1.86 -8.23
CA SER A 79 -14.66 2.42 -7.39
C SER A 79 -13.35 1.66 -7.56
N ILE A 80 -13.39 0.33 -7.56
CA ILE A 80 -12.19 -0.51 -7.77
C ILE A 80 -11.61 -0.31 -9.16
N LEU A 81 -12.45 -0.27 -10.20
CA LEU A 81 -12.02 -0.09 -11.59
C LEU A 81 -11.43 1.29 -11.88
N ASN A 82 -11.92 2.32 -11.21
CA ASN A 82 -11.50 3.70 -11.41
C ASN A 82 -10.37 4.13 -10.48
N ASN A 83 -10.01 3.32 -9.48
CA ASN A 83 -8.87 3.61 -8.62
C ASN A 83 -7.57 3.21 -9.31
N ASP A 84 -6.62 4.14 -9.31
CA ASP A 84 -5.24 3.91 -9.73
C ASP A 84 -4.26 4.62 -8.77
N SER A 85 -2.99 4.58 -9.07
CA SER A 85 -1.96 5.21 -8.22
C SER A 85 -1.99 6.74 -8.23
N THR A 86 -2.81 7.36 -9.08
CA THR A 86 -2.91 8.84 -9.16
C THR A 86 -4.03 9.41 -8.30
N ASN A 87 -5.03 8.60 -7.98
CA ASN A 87 -6.23 9.00 -7.24
C ASN A 87 -6.54 8.12 -6.03
N SER A 88 -5.61 7.26 -5.64
CA SER A 88 -5.76 6.37 -4.49
C SER A 88 -4.38 5.97 -3.92
N GLY A 89 -4.34 5.38 -2.74
CA GLY A 89 -3.13 4.80 -2.14
C GLY A 89 -2.64 3.50 -2.79
N LEU A 90 -3.13 3.13 -3.99
CA LEU A 90 -2.69 1.91 -4.67
C LEU A 90 -1.25 2.06 -5.18
N PRO A 91 -0.40 1.03 -4.99
CA PRO A 91 0.94 1.02 -5.55
C PRO A 91 0.92 1.14 -7.09
N THR A 92 1.87 1.89 -7.65
CA THR A 92 2.01 2.05 -9.11
C THR A 92 2.18 0.73 -9.87
N SER A 93 2.67 -0.30 -9.20
CA SER A 93 2.79 -1.66 -9.76
C SER A 93 1.44 -2.32 -10.06
N LYS A 94 0.36 -1.91 -9.38
CA LYS A 94 -1.00 -2.40 -9.63
C LYS A 94 -1.75 -1.62 -10.70
N THR A 95 -1.25 -0.46 -11.10
CA THR A 95 -1.85 0.33 -12.18
C THR A 95 -1.47 -0.29 -13.53
N PRO A 96 -2.42 -0.63 -14.41
CA PRO A 96 -2.14 -1.14 -15.76
C PRO A 96 -1.24 -0.18 -16.54
N LEU A 97 -0.31 -0.73 -17.33
CA LEU A 97 0.69 0.06 -18.07
C LEU A 97 0.08 1.14 -18.98
N ASN A 98 -1.07 0.84 -19.59
CA ASN A 98 -1.81 1.78 -20.43
C ASN A 98 -2.52 2.90 -19.66
N LYS A 99 -2.67 2.75 -18.33
CA LYS A 99 -3.27 3.75 -17.45
C LYS A 99 -2.24 4.47 -16.58
N LYS A 100 -0.94 4.20 -16.73
CA LYS A 100 0.10 4.91 -15.98
C LYS A 100 0.12 6.39 -16.36
N LYS A 101 -0.53 7.19 -15.53
CA LYS A 101 -0.55 8.65 -15.63
C LYS A 101 0.47 9.24 -14.65
N HIS A 102 0.75 10.52 -14.81
CA HIS A 102 1.56 11.28 -13.87
C HIS A 102 0.90 11.24 -12.47
N ILE A 103 1.65 10.79 -11.46
CA ILE A 103 1.18 10.83 -10.07
C ILE A 103 1.25 12.28 -9.62
N PRO A 104 0.16 12.86 -9.11
CA PRO A 104 0.22 14.18 -8.48
C PRO A 104 1.22 14.13 -7.32
N ASN A 105 2.22 14.95 -7.41
CA ASN A 105 3.20 15.17 -6.35
C ASN A 105 3.62 16.64 -6.39
N SER A 106 4.35 17.08 -5.39
CA SER A 106 4.86 18.46 -5.30
C SER A 106 5.99 18.78 -6.31
N ARG A 107 6.38 17.82 -7.16
CA ARG A 107 7.41 18.06 -8.16
C ARG A 107 6.83 18.84 -9.32
N GLU A 108 7.44 20.00 -9.59
CA GLU A 108 7.07 20.84 -10.70
C GLU A 108 7.44 20.20 -12.03
N LYS A 109 6.58 20.39 -13.02
CA LYS A 109 6.94 20.09 -14.41
C LYS A 109 7.90 21.16 -14.88
N THR A 110 9.11 20.77 -15.19
CA THR A 110 10.05 21.66 -15.89
C THR A 110 9.77 21.58 -17.38
N ASP A 111 9.90 22.71 -18.09
CA ASP A 111 9.81 22.77 -19.56
C ASP A 111 11.04 22.16 -20.25
N ASN A 112 11.91 21.55 -19.48
CA ASN A 112 13.12 20.91 -19.97
C ASN A 112 12.78 19.74 -20.90
N LYS A 113 13.39 19.73 -22.07
CA LYS A 113 13.25 18.63 -23.04
C LYS A 113 13.81 17.33 -22.44
N LYS A 114 13.20 16.21 -22.79
CA LYS A 114 13.73 14.89 -22.40
C LYS A 114 15.13 14.70 -23.02
N GLY A 115 16.11 14.33 -22.21
CA GLY A 115 17.49 14.13 -22.63
C GLY A 115 18.44 15.21 -22.11
N GLY A 116 19.62 15.30 -22.67
CA GLY A 116 20.64 16.30 -22.29
C GLY A 116 20.16 17.73 -22.53
N GLN A 117 20.23 18.57 -21.51
CA GLN A 117 19.84 19.97 -21.58
C GLN A 117 20.91 20.78 -22.34
N LEU A 118 20.55 21.98 -22.79
CA LEU A 118 21.51 22.90 -23.36
C LEU A 118 22.64 23.16 -22.34
N ASN A 119 23.91 23.04 -22.77
CA ASN A 119 25.10 23.11 -21.92
C ASN A 119 25.32 21.91 -20.96
N HIS A 120 24.56 20.81 -21.08
CA HIS A 120 24.90 19.59 -20.37
C HIS A 120 26.25 19.06 -20.85
N LYS A 121 27.23 18.97 -19.95
CA LYS A 121 28.54 18.38 -20.26
C LYS A 121 28.35 16.91 -20.61
N LYS A 122 28.79 16.55 -21.81
CA LYS A 122 28.73 15.16 -22.26
C LYS A 122 29.73 14.34 -21.44
N HIS A 123 29.22 13.37 -20.66
CA HIS A 123 30.08 12.37 -20.02
C HIS A 123 30.60 11.42 -21.11
N LYS A 124 31.91 11.38 -21.28
CA LYS A 124 32.59 10.41 -22.12
C LYS A 124 33.55 9.63 -21.24
N LEU A 125 33.77 8.35 -21.58
CA LEU A 125 34.92 7.64 -21.05
C LEU A 125 36.17 8.39 -21.53
N GLU A 126 36.92 8.93 -20.58
CA GLU A 126 38.16 9.63 -20.88
C GLU A 126 39.28 8.61 -21.17
N ARG A 127 40.32 9.05 -21.81
CA ARG A 127 41.50 8.22 -22.05
C ARG A 127 42.14 7.89 -20.70
N PHE A 128 42.62 6.68 -20.54
CA PHE A 128 43.28 6.26 -19.31
C PHE A 128 44.69 6.88 -19.24
N ASP A 129 45.15 7.15 -18.05
CA ASP A 129 46.53 7.52 -17.80
C ASP A 129 47.44 6.30 -18.02
N ASP A 130 48.67 6.55 -18.52
CA ASP A 130 49.56 5.41 -18.85
C ASP A 130 49.86 4.54 -17.62
N ASP A 131 49.83 5.11 -16.40
CA ASP A 131 50.02 4.40 -15.13
C ASP A 131 48.83 3.48 -14.78
N ASP A 132 47.63 3.71 -15.35
CA ASP A 132 46.44 2.89 -15.14
C ASP A 132 46.32 1.74 -16.14
N ILE A 133 47.18 1.67 -17.15
CA ILE A 133 47.16 0.62 -18.17
C ILE A 133 47.73 -0.68 -17.61
N THR A 134 46.88 -1.69 -17.57
CA THR A 134 47.24 -3.05 -17.09
C THR A 134 47.88 -3.91 -18.17
N ASP A 135 47.44 -3.76 -19.41
CA ASP A 135 47.84 -4.60 -20.52
C ASP A 135 47.99 -3.79 -21.81
N TYR A 136 49.06 -4.05 -22.58
CA TYR A 136 49.26 -3.49 -23.91
C TYR A 136 49.11 -4.60 -24.97
N VAL A 137 48.20 -4.38 -25.92
CA VAL A 137 47.96 -5.27 -27.05
C VAL A 137 48.44 -4.62 -28.34
N ASP A 138 49.58 -5.12 -28.87
CA ASP A 138 50.15 -4.63 -30.12
C ASP A 138 49.52 -5.31 -31.34
N HIS A 139 48.87 -4.55 -32.18
CA HIS A 139 48.34 -5.00 -33.45
C HIS A 139 49.37 -4.72 -34.56
N LYS A 140 49.96 -5.78 -35.12
CA LYS A 140 51.06 -5.72 -36.11
C LYS A 140 50.72 -6.51 -37.36
N VAL A 141 51.19 -6.04 -38.52
CA VAL A 141 51.14 -6.79 -39.76
C VAL A 141 52.43 -7.61 -39.86
N GLY A 142 52.29 -8.94 -39.88
CA GLY A 142 53.44 -9.84 -39.86
C GLY A 142 54.16 -9.94 -41.20
N SER A 143 53.45 -9.82 -42.34
CA SER A 143 53.99 -9.99 -43.66
C SER A 143 53.57 -8.87 -44.60
N CYS A 144 54.43 -8.44 -45.49
CA CYS A 144 54.13 -7.43 -46.49
C CYS A 144 53.07 -7.94 -47.49
N PRO A 145 51.95 -7.22 -47.68
CA PRO A 145 50.87 -7.65 -48.58
C PRO A 145 51.29 -7.60 -50.08
N LYS A 146 52.41 -6.95 -50.40
CA LYS A 146 52.93 -6.81 -51.79
C LYS A 146 53.93 -7.90 -52.16
N CYS A 147 54.82 -8.29 -51.23
CA CYS A 147 55.93 -9.20 -51.58
C CYS A 147 56.08 -10.40 -50.61
N GLY A 148 55.24 -10.50 -49.56
CA GLY A 148 55.29 -11.60 -48.61
C GLY A 148 56.40 -11.56 -47.58
N SER A 149 57.33 -10.63 -47.65
CA SER A 149 58.49 -10.55 -46.72
C SER A 149 58.05 -10.16 -45.30
N PRO A 150 58.74 -10.67 -44.26
CA PRO A 150 58.47 -10.26 -42.88
C PRO A 150 58.60 -8.77 -42.68
N MET A 151 57.60 -8.17 -41.99
CA MET A 151 57.61 -6.73 -41.67
C MET A 151 58.16 -6.48 -40.26
N LYS A 152 58.94 -5.43 -40.12
CA LYS A 152 59.39 -4.95 -38.80
C LYS A 152 58.38 -3.97 -38.22
N PRO A 153 58.18 -3.97 -36.88
CA PRO A 153 57.34 -2.98 -36.22
C PRO A 153 57.86 -1.55 -36.50
N GLY A 154 56.94 -0.67 -36.83
CA GLY A 154 57.16 0.79 -36.94
C GLY A 154 56.67 1.51 -35.71
N ASN A 155 56.44 2.84 -35.88
CA ASN A 155 55.88 3.70 -34.81
C ASN A 155 54.40 3.43 -34.60
N VAL A 156 53.94 3.62 -33.38
CA VAL A 156 52.51 3.62 -33.03
C VAL A 156 51.82 4.80 -33.74
N PHE A 157 50.88 4.52 -34.62
CA PHE A 157 50.15 5.55 -35.37
C PHE A 157 48.76 5.85 -34.76
N ALA A 158 48.22 4.97 -33.91
CA ALA A 158 46.95 5.17 -33.21
C ALA A 158 46.95 4.37 -31.91
N MET A 159 46.29 4.88 -30.87
CA MET A 159 46.01 4.21 -29.61
C MET A 159 44.50 4.26 -29.35
N LYS A 160 43.96 3.17 -28.81
CA LYS A 160 42.57 3.03 -28.40
C LYS A 160 42.56 2.33 -27.04
N ASP A 161 41.88 2.92 -26.09
CA ASP A 161 41.76 2.38 -24.75
C ASP A 161 40.43 1.64 -24.63
N GLU A 162 40.45 0.50 -23.98
CA GLU A 162 39.30 -0.36 -23.71
C GLU A 162 39.34 -0.73 -22.23
N CYS A 163 38.17 -0.55 -21.54
CA CYS A 163 37.99 -0.98 -20.17
C CYS A 163 37.13 -2.24 -20.15
N ASP A 164 37.71 -3.31 -19.71
CA ASP A 164 37.02 -4.60 -19.59
C ASP A 164 37.20 -5.18 -18.18
N PHE A 165 36.41 -6.17 -17.80
CA PHE A 165 36.54 -6.84 -16.53
C PHE A 165 36.48 -8.36 -16.70
N GLN A 166 37.19 -9.10 -15.81
CA GLN A 166 37.19 -10.54 -15.80
C GLN A 166 36.82 -11.07 -14.40
N ILE A 167 35.91 -12.03 -14.37
CA ILE A 167 35.56 -12.74 -13.13
C ILE A 167 36.43 -13.99 -13.01
N VAL A 168 37.27 -14.03 -11.99
CA VAL A 168 38.13 -15.15 -11.68
C VAL A 168 37.71 -15.84 -10.40
N VAL A 169 37.37 -17.14 -10.48
CA VAL A 169 37.05 -17.95 -9.31
C VAL A 169 38.35 -18.46 -8.68
N ARG A 170 38.65 -17.99 -7.47
CA ARG A 170 39.84 -18.41 -6.70
C ARG A 170 39.47 -19.54 -5.74
N ARG A 171 40.17 -20.65 -5.79
CA ARG A 171 40.06 -21.76 -4.84
C ARG A 171 41.27 -21.75 -3.93
N ILE A 172 41.07 -21.27 -2.69
CA ILE A 172 42.17 -21.07 -1.69
C ILE A 172 42.15 -22.23 -0.70
N ARG A 173 43.27 -22.90 -0.53
CA ARG A 173 43.48 -23.93 0.52
C ARG A 173 44.37 -23.34 1.62
N HIS A 174 43.79 -23.14 2.80
CA HIS A 174 44.56 -22.74 4.00
C HIS A 174 45.17 -23.98 4.63
N ARG A 175 46.49 -23.95 4.86
CA ARG A 175 47.22 -25.01 5.54
C ARG A 175 47.77 -24.46 6.85
N PHE A 176 47.38 -25.04 7.97
CA PHE A 176 47.87 -24.69 9.30
C PHE A 176 48.97 -25.68 9.68
N ILE A 177 50.20 -25.20 9.77
CA ILE A 177 51.42 -26.02 9.91
C ILE A 177 51.91 -25.90 11.33
N GLU A 178 52.15 -27.03 11.99
CA GLU A 178 52.86 -27.10 13.27
C GLU A 178 54.30 -26.67 13.07
N SER A 179 54.80 -25.73 13.86
CA SER A 179 56.19 -25.28 13.86
C SER A 179 56.93 -25.97 15.00
N ILE A 180 58.14 -26.46 14.73
CA ILE A 180 58.98 -27.16 15.68
C ILE A 180 60.28 -26.36 15.89
N CYS A 181 60.63 -26.05 17.14
CA CYS A 181 61.88 -25.38 17.47
C CYS A 181 63.05 -26.34 17.23
N PRO A 182 64.05 -25.96 16.42
CA PRO A 182 65.19 -26.87 16.13
C PRO A 182 66.14 -27.02 17.36
N GLU A 183 66.05 -26.09 18.30
CA GLU A 183 67.01 -26.13 19.52
C GLU A 183 66.40 -26.93 20.67
N CYS A 184 65.12 -26.72 20.98
CA CYS A 184 64.51 -27.36 22.18
C CYS A 184 63.39 -28.35 21.86
N GLY A 185 62.99 -28.52 20.54
CA GLY A 185 61.98 -29.45 20.14
C GLY A 185 60.53 -28.99 20.46
N ASN A 186 60.36 -27.78 21.02
CA ASN A 186 59.02 -27.26 21.31
C ASN A 186 58.17 -27.15 20.05
N LYS A 187 56.89 -27.54 20.13
CA LYS A 187 55.91 -27.54 19.03
C LYS A 187 54.84 -26.51 19.28
N GLU A 188 54.65 -25.62 18.30
CA GLU A 188 53.62 -24.59 18.35
C GLU A 188 52.70 -24.67 17.17
N ARG A 189 51.43 -24.40 17.39
CA ARG A 189 50.37 -24.35 16.39
C ARG A 189 49.71 -23.00 16.43
N ILE A 190 49.59 -22.36 15.27
CA ILE A 190 48.81 -21.13 15.12
C ILE A 190 47.34 -21.40 15.31
N ALA A 191 46.60 -20.51 15.95
CA ALA A 191 45.14 -20.59 16.08
C ALA A 191 44.47 -20.44 14.69
N ILE A 192 43.48 -21.26 14.42
CA ILE A 192 42.64 -21.12 13.20
C ILE A 192 41.81 -19.87 13.31
N PRO A 193 41.87 -18.95 12.32
CA PRO A 193 41.03 -17.75 12.32
C PRO A 193 39.55 -18.09 12.40
N LYS A 194 38.79 -17.27 13.18
CA LYS A 194 37.36 -17.48 13.42
C LYS A 194 36.51 -17.44 12.15
N GLU A 195 37.01 -16.83 11.09
CA GLU A 195 36.39 -16.71 9.79
C GLU A 195 36.42 -18.02 8.99
N LEU A 196 37.39 -18.92 9.31
CA LEU A 196 37.54 -20.24 8.69
C LEU A 196 36.87 -21.31 9.55
N LYS A 197 35.54 -21.32 9.58
CA LYS A 197 34.75 -22.19 10.47
C LYS A 197 34.55 -23.60 9.94
N GLU A 198 34.43 -23.71 8.62
CA GLU A 198 34.05 -24.95 7.95
C GLU A 198 35.26 -25.49 7.15
N GLU A 199 35.28 -26.79 6.91
CA GLU A 199 36.29 -27.40 6.02
C GLU A 199 36.24 -26.83 4.62
N ASN A 200 35.03 -26.56 4.12
CA ASN A 200 34.76 -25.94 2.83
C ASN A 200 33.73 -24.83 2.98
N GLN A 201 34.07 -23.63 2.57
CA GLN A 201 33.18 -22.48 2.67
C GLN A 201 33.34 -21.50 1.51
N TYR A 202 32.31 -20.71 1.25
CA TYR A 202 32.39 -19.57 0.34
C TYR A 202 33.12 -18.42 1.01
N GLY A 203 34.11 -17.86 0.35
CA GLY A 203 34.88 -16.72 0.82
C GLY A 203 34.05 -15.43 0.85
N ILE A 204 34.61 -14.39 1.47
CA ILE A 204 33.95 -13.12 1.67
C ILE A 204 33.52 -12.45 0.35
N GLY A 205 34.30 -12.58 -0.74
CA GLY A 205 33.95 -12.00 -2.02
C GLY A 205 32.65 -12.58 -2.60
N VAL A 206 32.44 -13.90 -2.49
CA VAL A 206 31.17 -14.54 -2.91
C VAL A 206 30.02 -14.10 -2.03
N GLN A 207 30.23 -14.03 -0.71
CA GLN A 207 29.21 -13.59 0.24
C GLN A 207 28.80 -12.13 -0.01
N ASN A 208 29.75 -11.24 -0.27
CA ASN A 208 29.47 -9.85 -0.59
C ASN A 208 28.68 -9.72 -1.91
N LEU A 209 29.08 -10.44 -2.95
CA LEU A 209 28.34 -10.41 -4.22
C LEU A 209 26.88 -10.86 -4.04
N ILE A 210 26.64 -11.95 -3.29
CA ILE A 210 25.28 -12.41 -2.96
C ILE A 210 24.50 -11.30 -2.26
N LEU A 211 25.04 -10.69 -1.23
CA LEU A 211 24.35 -9.68 -0.43
C LEU A 211 24.09 -8.40 -1.23
N THR A 212 25.03 -7.99 -2.09
CA THR A 212 24.86 -6.86 -2.99
C THR A 212 23.71 -7.12 -3.99
N LEU A 213 23.69 -8.29 -4.63
CA LEU A 213 22.61 -8.63 -5.56
C LEU A 213 21.24 -8.65 -4.86
N LEU A 214 21.15 -9.19 -3.65
CA LEU A 214 19.90 -9.25 -2.90
C LEU A 214 19.42 -7.89 -2.42
N ASN A 215 20.30 -7.08 -1.82
CA ASN A 215 19.90 -5.88 -1.08
C ASN A 215 19.98 -4.60 -1.91
N GLU A 216 21.01 -4.45 -2.75
CA GLU A 216 21.16 -3.30 -3.65
C GLU A 216 20.51 -3.55 -5.01
N GLY A 217 20.69 -4.77 -5.52
CA GLY A 217 20.15 -5.16 -6.83
C GLY A 217 18.68 -5.60 -6.78
N TYR A 218 18.10 -5.83 -5.61
CA TYR A 218 16.74 -6.37 -5.42
C TYR A 218 16.48 -7.65 -6.20
N VAL A 219 17.54 -8.45 -6.39
CA VAL A 219 17.46 -9.72 -7.14
C VAL A 219 16.91 -10.81 -6.22
N SER A 220 15.98 -11.63 -6.72
CA SER A 220 15.46 -12.77 -5.94
C SER A 220 16.52 -13.83 -5.71
N MET A 221 16.41 -14.64 -4.64
CA MET A 221 17.37 -15.68 -4.30
C MET A 221 17.65 -16.66 -5.46
N ASN A 222 16.62 -17.08 -6.19
CA ASN A 222 16.78 -17.98 -7.34
C ASN A 222 17.60 -17.32 -8.45
N ARG A 223 17.26 -16.08 -8.82
CA ARG A 223 18.01 -15.33 -9.84
C ARG A 223 19.43 -15.01 -9.40
N THR A 224 19.65 -14.72 -8.12
CA THR A 224 21.00 -14.53 -7.57
C THR A 224 21.87 -15.76 -7.80
N ASN A 225 21.33 -16.97 -7.53
CA ASN A 225 22.05 -18.20 -7.81
C ASN A 225 22.33 -18.38 -9.31
N GLU A 226 21.33 -18.18 -10.16
CA GLU A 226 21.47 -18.26 -11.62
C GLU A 226 22.51 -17.27 -12.16
N MET A 227 22.48 -16.02 -11.68
CA MET A 227 23.46 -15.00 -12.11
C MET A 227 24.89 -15.36 -11.68
N ILE A 228 25.07 -15.80 -10.43
CA ILE A 228 26.41 -16.20 -9.96
C ILE A 228 26.91 -17.44 -10.71
N ALA A 229 26.05 -18.42 -10.93
CA ALA A 229 26.41 -19.59 -11.75
C ALA A 229 26.78 -19.18 -13.18
N GLY A 230 26.01 -18.29 -13.82
CA GLY A 230 26.31 -17.78 -15.15
C GLY A 230 27.62 -17.01 -15.20
N LEU A 231 27.83 -16.06 -14.29
CA LEU A 231 29.05 -15.23 -14.22
C LEU A 231 30.32 -16.05 -13.93
N THR A 232 30.18 -17.22 -13.30
CA THR A 232 31.29 -18.10 -12.94
C THR A 232 31.36 -19.38 -13.80
N GLU A 233 30.65 -19.39 -14.92
CA GLU A 233 30.62 -20.57 -15.85
C GLU A 233 30.25 -21.87 -15.10
N GLY A 234 29.35 -21.81 -14.15
CA GLY A 234 28.92 -22.95 -13.33
C GLY A 234 29.91 -23.39 -12.24
N GLN A 235 31.04 -22.68 -12.06
CA GLN A 235 32.03 -23.03 -11.03
C GLN A 235 31.54 -22.79 -9.62
N ILE A 236 30.59 -21.88 -9.42
CA ILE A 236 29.90 -21.60 -8.15
C ILE A 236 28.41 -21.86 -8.33
N SER A 237 27.87 -22.79 -7.54
CA SER A 237 26.44 -23.08 -7.47
C SER A 237 25.98 -23.02 -6.01
N LEU A 238 24.99 -22.18 -5.74
CA LEU A 238 24.52 -21.88 -4.40
C LEU A 238 23.17 -22.56 -4.14
N SER A 239 22.94 -22.99 -2.91
CA SER A 239 21.58 -23.36 -2.51
C SER A 239 20.82 -22.14 -1.97
N ASN A 240 19.50 -22.09 -2.21
CA ASN A 240 18.64 -21.04 -1.63
C ASN A 240 18.71 -21.03 -0.09
N GLY A 241 18.89 -22.20 0.53
CA GLY A 241 19.08 -22.31 1.98
C GLY A 241 20.36 -21.62 2.47
N TYR A 242 21.46 -21.68 1.70
CA TYR A 242 22.68 -20.94 2.02
C TYR A 242 22.47 -19.42 1.91
N ILE A 243 21.84 -18.98 0.81
CA ILE A 243 21.55 -17.56 0.57
C ILE A 243 20.67 -17.00 1.71
N ALA A 244 19.61 -17.71 2.10
CA ALA A 244 18.73 -17.32 3.20
C ALA A 244 19.47 -17.25 4.55
N LYS A 245 20.35 -18.22 4.84
CA LYS A 245 21.18 -18.20 6.05
C LYS A 245 22.17 -17.03 6.06
N LEU A 246 22.73 -16.69 4.89
CA LEU A 246 23.64 -15.56 4.75
C LEU A 246 22.90 -14.23 5.01
N GLN A 247 21.72 -14.06 4.41
CA GLN A 247 20.86 -12.89 4.64
C GLN A 247 20.48 -12.76 6.13
N LYS A 248 20.11 -13.87 6.76
CA LYS A 248 19.82 -13.87 8.20
C LYS A 248 21.02 -13.44 9.04
N ARG A 249 22.23 -13.96 8.74
CA ARG A 249 23.46 -13.57 9.45
C ARG A 249 23.76 -12.07 9.31
N LEU A 250 23.56 -11.51 8.11
CA LEU A 250 23.68 -10.05 7.90
C LEU A 250 22.68 -9.30 8.78
N SER A 251 21.41 -9.68 8.74
CA SER A 251 20.35 -9.06 9.55
C SER A 251 20.69 -9.11 11.04
N ASP A 252 21.11 -10.27 11.53
CA ASP A 252 21.50 -10.44 12.95
C ASP A 252 22.70 -9.56 13.33
N SER A 253 23.66 -9.36 12.41
CA SER A 253 24.86 -8.52 12.66
C SER A 253 24.55 -7.01 12.67
N LEU A 254 23.45 -6.59 12.02
CA LEU A 254 23.02 -5.20 11.96
C LEU A 254 22.18 -4.75 13.16
N GLY A 255 21.90 -5.64 14.13
CA GLY A 255 21.02 -5.34 15.25
C GLY A 255 21.41 -4.07 16.01
N GLY A 256 22.71 -3.87 16.30
CA GLY A 256 23.23 -2.66 16.95
C GLY A 256 23.02 -1.41 16.09
N PHE A 257 23.31 -1.48 14.80
CA PHE A 257 23.10 -0.38 13.87
C PHE A 257 21.63 0.02 13.78
N ILE A 258 20.73 -0.97 13.68
CA ILE A 258 19.27 -0.73 13.62
C ILE A 258 18.77 -0.03 14.88
N GLN A 259 19.31 -0.38 16.05
CA GLN A 259 18.95 0.30 17.31
C GLN A 259 19.43 1.76 17.34
N GLU A 260 20.64 2.05 16.86
CA GLU A 260 21.13 3.43 16.76
C GLU A 260 20.33 4.22 15.71
N LEU A 261 20.04 3.63 14.54
CA LEU A 261 19.20 4.25 13.51
C LEU A 261 17.82 4.63 14.06
N LYS A 262 17.20 3.75 14.84
CA LYS A 262 15.94 4.05 15.54
C LYS A 262 16.06 5.25 16.47
N LYS A 263 17.15 5.35 17.24
CA LYS A 263 17.38 6.52 18.11
C LYS A 263 17.55 7.80 17.32
N GLU A 264 18.24 7.74 16.16
CA GLU A 264 18.38 8.90 15.28
C GLU A 264 17.01 9.35 14.72
N VAL A 265 16.14 8.40 14.32
CA VAL A 265 14.77 8.75 13.90
C VAL A 265 13.99 9.47 15.02
N ILE A 266 14.10 8.98 16.27
CA ILE A 266 13.43 9.63 17.42
C ILE A 266 14.02 11.04 17.69
N ARG A 267 15.29 11.30 17.35
CA ARG A 267 15.93 12.61 17.49
C ARG A 267 15.51 13.62 16.45
N LEU A 268 15.01 13.18 15.28
CA LEU A 268 14.59 14.08 14.21
C LEU A 268 13.58 15.12 14.74
N PRO A 269 13.67 16.39 14.33
CA PRO A 269 12.67 17.40 14.66
C PRO A 269 11.33 17.15 13.98
N ILE A 270 11.38 16.66 12.75
CA ILE A 270 10.21 16.27 11.93
C ILE A 270 10.40 14.83 11.49
N VAL A 271 9.47 13.97 11.84
CA VAL A 271 9.45 12.56 11.44
C VAL A 271 8.35 12.37 10.42
N HIS A 272 8.71 11.88 9.25
CA HIS A 272 7.73 11.38 8.28
C HIS A 272 7.44 9.93 8.60
N TRP A 273 6.18 9.54 8.60
CA TRP A 273 5.82 8.14 8.62
C TRP A 273 4.68 7.84 7.65
N ASP A 274 4.76 6.67 7.07
CA ASP A 274 3.74 6.15 6.15
C ASP A 274 3.70 4.63 6.27
N ASP A 275 2.58 4.02 5.91
CA ASP A 275 2.46 2.59 5.89
C ASP A 275 1.85 2.08 4.57
N THR A 276 2.28 0.91 4.17
CA THR A 276 1.74 0.25 2.98
C THR A 276 1.45 -1.21 3.25
N VAL A 277 0.41 -1.72 2.60
CA VAL A 277 0.07 -3.15 2.68
C VAL A 277 1.03 -3.95 1.81
N ILE A 278 1.66 -4.95 2.41
CA ILE A 278 2.51 -5.93 1.73
C ILE A 278 1.94 -7.33 1.91
N SER A 279 2.40 -8.28 1.10
CA SER A 279 2.04 -9.70 1.25
C SER A 279 3.23 -10.49 1.78
N ILE A 280 3.06 -11.09 2.96
CA ILE A 280 4.04 -12.02 3.55
C ILE A 280 3.37 -13.39 3.67
N ASN A 281 3.93 -14.40 3.04
CA ASN A 281 3.37 -15.76 3.05
C ASN A 281 1.89 -15.82 2.63
N LYS A 282 1.52 -15.06 1.60
CA LYS A 282 0.13 -14.93 1.09
C LYS A 282 -0.87 -14.32 2.08
N LYS A 283 -0.39 -13.72 3.17
CA LYS A 283 -1.20 -12.96 4.12
C LYS A 283 -0.88 -11.47 4.00
N ASN A 284 -1.88 -10.63 4.19
CA ASN A 284 -1.66 -9.19 4.28
C ASN A 284 -0.85 -8.88 5.53
N ALA A 285 0.14 -8.03 5.36
CA ALA A 285 0.96 -7.44 6.40
C ALA A 285 1.16 -5.96 6.11
N CYS A 286 1.75 -5.22 7.02
CA CYS A 286 2.02 -3.80 6.92
C CYS A 286 3.52 -3.57 6.93
N LEU A 287 4.04 -2.83 5.97
CA LEU A 287 5.38 -2.24 5.98
C LEU A 287 5.25 -0.79 6.36
N ARG A 288 5.99 -0.33 7.35
CA ARG A 288 6.02 1.05 7.81
C ARG A 288 7.37 1.69 7.54
N PHE A 289 7.32 2.95 7.20
CA PHE A 289 8.47 3.82 7.05
C PHE A 289 8.44 4.89 8.15
N TYR A 290 9.60 5.18 8.71
CA TYR A 290 9.84 6.31 9.59
C TYR A 290 11.16 6.97 9.18
N GLY A 291 11.21 8.29 9.10
CA GLY A 291 12.45 8.98 8.75
C GLY A 291 12.25 10.38 8.21
N ASP A 292 13.23 10.82 7.43
CA ASP A 292 13.25 12.10 6.71
C ASP A 292 13.87 11.92 5.30
N ASP A 293 14.46 12.97 4.74
CA ASP A 293 15.17 12.92 3.46
C ASP A 293 16.55 12.23 3.53
N LYS A 294 17.07 11.96 4.71
CA LYS A 294 18.40 11.36 4.96
C LYS A 294 18.34 10.00 5.64
N ILE A 295 17.34 9.78 6.46
CA ILE A 295 17.20 8.58 7.27
C ILE A 295 15.94 7.83 6.88
N ALA A 296 16.08 6.54 6.58
CA ALA A 296 14.96 5.64 6.29
C ALA A 296 15.01 4.43 7.21
N TYR A 297 14.03 4.31 8.09
CA TYR A 297 13.85 3.18 8.98
C TYR A 297 12.55 2.45 8.65
N TYR A 298 12.63 1.14 8.44
CA TYR A 298 11.48 0.33 8.07
C TYR A 298 11.17 -0.73 9.12
N THR A 299 9.88 -0.94 9.37
CA THR A 299 9.37 -2.04 10.20
C THR A 299 8.29 -2.80 9.44
N ALA A 300 8.08 -4.06 9.82
CA ALA A 300 7.02 -4.88 9.24
C ALA A 300 6.21 -5.56 10.33
N HIS A 301 4.88 -5.44 10.23
CA HIS A 301 3.93 -6.02 11.18
C HIS A 301 2.83 -6.80 10.48
N ALA A 302 2.29 -7.80 11.16
CA ALA A 302 1.18 -8.58 10.64
C ALA A 302 -0.12 -7.77 10.54
N GLN A 303 -0.27 -6.68 11.31
CA GLN A 303 -1.48 -5.89 11.39
C GLN A 303 -1.19 -4.39 11.30
N LYS A 304 -2.11 -3.67 10.63
CA LYS A 304 -2.12 -2.21 10.55
C LYS A 304 -3.00 -1.66 11.67
N ASN A 305 -2.47 -1.58 12.89
CA ASN A 305 -3.18 -1.09 14.08
C ASN A 305 -2.25 -0.35 15.04
N LYS A 306 -2.83 0.30 16.07
CA LYS A 306 -2.08 1.03 17.10
C LYS A 306 -1.08 0.14 17.83
N GLN A 307 -1.46 -1.10 18.18
CA GLN A 307 -0.55 -2.03 18.87
C GLN A 307 0.76 -2.21 18.09
N GLY A 308 0.68 -2.42 16.76
CA GLY A 308 1.88 -2.55 15.94
C GLY A 308 2.71 -1.27 15.87
N LEU A 309 2.10 -0.08 15.94
CA LEU A 309 2.81 1.20 16.04
C LEU A 309 3.52 1.34 17.39
N ASP A 310 2.89 0.93 18.47
CA ASP A 310 3.47 0.97 19.81
C ASP A 310 4.63 -0.03 19.95
N GLU A 311 4.54 -1.21 19.30
CA GLU A 311 5.63 -2.20 19.24
C GLU A 311 6.87 -1.66 18.51
N ASP A 312 6.70 -0.77 17.53
CA ASP A 312 7.80 -0.06 16.87
C ASP A 312 8.52 0.89 17.84
N GLN A 313 7.86 1.38 18.90
CA GLN A 313 8.39 2.29 19.91
C GLN A 313 9.05 3.53 19.32
N ILE A 314 8.48 4.09 18.27
CA ILE A 314 8.91 5.35 17.65
C ILE A 314 7.89 6.44 18.00
N LEU A 315 6.67 6.36 17.47
CA LEU A 315 5.65 7.40 17.68
C LEU A 315 5.34 7.59 19.17
N ALA A 316 5.19 6.50 19.92
CA ALA A 316 4.97 6.54 21.37
C ALA A 316 6.13 7.15 22.18
N SER A 317 7.33 7.24 21.59
CA SER A 317 8.52 7.82 22.24
C SER A 317 8.75 9.29 21.91
N LEU A 318 7.94 9.87 20.98
CA LEU A 318 8.11 11.25 20.56
C LEU A 318 7.51 12.22 21.59
N SER A 319 8.22 13.30 21.91
CA SER A 319 7.75 14.37 22.78
C SER A 319 6.83 15.34 22.03
N LYS A 320 6.12 16.17 22.78
CA LYS A 320 5.22 17.21 22.23
C LYS A 320 5.91 18.28 21.38
N GLU A 321 7.23 18.38 21.44
CA GLU A 321 8.02 19.32 20.66
C GLU A 321 8.35 18.77 19.26
N LYS A 322 8.09 17.48 19.02
CA LYS A 322 8.31 16.82 17.76
C LYS A 322 7.11 17.02 16.83
N ILE A 323 7.39 17.05 15.54
CA ILE A 323 6.40 17.11 14.48
C ILE A 323 6.39 15.76 13.77
N VAL A 324 5.19 15.26 13.49
CA VAL A 324 5.02 14.03 12.70
C VAL A 324 4.17 14.34 11.49
N MET A 325 4.74 14.15 10.31
CA MET A 325 4.04 14.24 9.04
C MET A 325 3.57 12.86 8.60
N HIS A 326 2.29 12.75 8.28
CA HIS A 326 1.67 11.47 7.92
C HIS A 326 0.48 11.67 6.96
N ASP A 327 -0.05 10.57 6.40
CA ASP A 327 -1.38 10.56 5.80
C ASP A 327 -2.45 10.72 6.89
N HIS A 328 -3.69 11.02 6.48
CA HIS A 328 -4.80 11.15 7.45
C HIS A 328 -5.14 9.80 8.09
N ASN A 329 -4.38 9.40 9.10
CA ASN A 329 -4.66 8.21 9.90
C ASN A 329 -5.10 8.61 11.31
N LYS A 330 -6.37 8.36 11.64
CA LYS A 330 -6.96 8.71 12.96
C LYS A 330 -6.19 8.14 14.15
N VAL A 331 -5.40 7.08 13.95
CA VAL A 331 -4.55 6.52 15.01
C VAL A 331 -3.54 7.53 15.56
N ASN A 332 -3.14 8.54 14.78
CA ASN A 332 -2.21 9.57 15.22
C ASN A 332 -2.83 10.58 16.19
N TYR A 333 -4.14 10.72 16.17
CA TYR A 333 -4.90 11.66 16.98
C TYR A 333 -5.46 11.00 18.25
N ASN A 334 -4.62 10.22 18.94
CA ASN A 334 -5.00 9.60 20.21
C ASN A 334 -4.33 10.32 21.40
N GLU A 335 -4.86 10.16 22.60
CA GLU A 335 -4.41 10.82 23.81
C GLU A 335 -3.00 10.39 24.30
N GLU A 336 -2.49 9.28 23.80
CA GLU A 336 -1.18 8.72 24.22
C GLU A 336 -0.02 9.28 23.39
N TYR A 337 -0.28 9.79 22.18
CA TYR A 337 0.73 10.41 21.34
C TYR A 337 0.70 11.93 21.53
N HIS A 338 1.85 12.51 21.82
CA HIS A 338 1.94 13.90 22.25
C HIS A 338 2.58 14.84 21.22
N PHE A 339 3.08 14.31 20.10
CA PHE A 339 3.69 15.11 19.04
C PHE A 339 2.67 15.98 18.30
N ALA A 340 3.16 17.03 17.62
CA ALA A 340 2.34 17.82 16.72
C ALA A 340 2.10 17.09 15.40
N ASN A 341 0.83 16.95 15.00
CA ASN A 341 0.45 16.29 13.76
C ASN A 341 0.50 17.26 12.58
N VAL A 342 1.08 16.82 11.47
CA VAL A 342 1.05 17.51 10.17
C VAL A 342 0.50 16.53 9.13
N GLU A 343 -0.52 16.98 8.42
CA GLU A 343 -1.14 16.23 7.35
C GLU A 343 -0.37 16.42 6.03
N CYS A 344 -0.05 15.32 5.35
CA CYS A 344 0.69 15.34 4.10
C CYS A 344 -0.18 15.87 2.95
N CYS A 345 0.16 17.03 2.40
CA CYS A 345 -0.58 17.63 1.27
C CYS A 345 -0.48 16.79 -0.01
N VAL A 346 0.57 15.98 -0.20
CA VAL A 346 0.65 15.08 -1.36
C VAL A 346 -0.44 14.00 -1.33
N HIS A 347 -0.79 13.49 -0.14
CA HIS A 347 -1.94 12.59 0.04
C HIS A 347 -3.26 13.32 -0.18
N LEU A 348 -3.38 14.54 0.33
CA LEU A 348 -4.55 15.39 0.08
C LEU A 348 -4.76 15.65 -1.42
N LEU A 349 -3.71 15.96 -2.18
CA LEU A 349 -3.83 16.16 -3.64
C LEU A 349 -4.40 14.93 -4.35
N ARG A 350 -4.10 13.71 -3.89
CA ARG A 350 -4.68 12.47 -4.44
C ARG A 350 -6.17 12.34 -4.10
N ASP A 351 -6.55 12.69 -2.87
CA ASP A 351 -7.95 12.68 -2.45
C ASP A 351 -8.79 13.70 -3.23
N LEU A 352 -8.28 14.93 -3.39
CA LEU A 352 -8.91 15.99 -4.20
C LEU A 352 -9.02 15.56 -5.67
N LYS A 353 -7.96 14.98 -6.23
CA LYS A 353 -8.00 14.44 -7.57
C LYS A 353 -9.07 13.37 -7.75
N LYS A 354 -9.29 12.53 -6.75
CA LYS A 354 -10.38 11.54 -6.74
C LYS A 354 -11.75 12.23 -6.86
N VAL A 355 -11.97 13.35 -6.17
CA VAL A 355 -13.20 14.14 -6.28
C VAL A 355 -13.35 14.69 -7.70
N VAL A 356 -12.31 15.33 -8.24
CA VAL A 356 -12.30 15.85 -9.62
C VAL A 356 -12.61 14.76 -10.66
N ASP A 357 -11.94 13.60 -10.53
CA ASP A 357 -12.08 12.50 -11.50
C ASP A 357 -13.46 11.83 -11.44
N ARG A 358 -14.18 11.91 -10.34
CA ARG A 358 -15.46 11.22 -10.11
C ARG A 358 -16.68 12.14 -10.21
N LEU A 359 -16.60 13.30 -9.58
CA LEU A 359 -17.72 14.23 -9.47
C LEU A 359 -17.53 15.45 -10.38
N GLY A 360 -16.29 15.77 -10.75
CA GLY A 360 -15.99 16.94 -11.58
C GLY A 360 -16.11 18.28 -10.86
N HIS A 361 -16.27 18.28 -9.52
CA HIS A 361 -16.51 19.47 -8.71
C HIS A 361 -15.36 20.48 -8.81
N GLU A 362 -15.70 21.75 -8.91
CA GLU A 362 -14.72 22.83 -9.13
C GLU A 362 -13.93 23.14 -7.86
N TRP A 363 -14.58 23.10 -6.68
CA TRP A 363 -13.90 23.38 -5.41
C TRP A 363 -12.62 22.55 -5.23
N ALA A 364 -12.65 21.28 -5.65
CA ALA A 364 -11.50 20.40 -5.50
C ALA A 364 -10.36 20.78 -6.46
N LYS A 365 -10.67 21.30 -7.66
CA LYS A 365 -9.70 21.86 -8.61
C LYS A 365 -9.08 23.12 -8.04
N ASP A 366 -9.91 24.02 -7.51
CA ASP A 366 -9.49 25.30 -6.94
C ASP A 366 -8.56 25.08 -5.73
N LEU A 367 -8.86 24.08 -4.87
CA LEU A 367 -8.00 23.74 -3.74
C LEU A 367 -6.65 23.14 -4.22
N ILE A 368 -6.66 22.27 -5.22
CA ILE A 368 -5.41 21.75 -5.83
C ILE A 368 -4.56 22.92 -6.35
N GLU A 369 -5.17 23.85 -7.08
CA GLU A 369 -4.48 24.99 -7.65
C GLU A 369 -3.90 25.91 -6.56
N LEU A 370 -4.69 26.24 -5.54
CA LEU A 370 -4.23 27.02 -4.39
C LEU A 370 -2.99 26.38 -3.74
N LEU A 371 -3.10 25.11 -3.36
CA LEU A 371 -2.03 24.43 -2.65
C LEU A 371 -0.74 24.33 -3.49
N LEU A 372 -0.85 23.98 -4.77
CA LEU A 372 0.31 23.86 -5.66
C LEU A 372 0.95 25.21 -5.95
N ARG A 373 0.15 26.26 -6.20
CA ARG A 373 0.64 27.63 -6.45
C ARG A 373 1.40 28.16 -5.25
N GLU A 374 0.87 28.03 -4.06
CA GLU A 374 1.51 28.57 -2.87
C GLU A 374 2.73 27.73 -2.44
N ASN A 375 2.72 26.42 -2.66
CA ASN A 375 3.92 25.60 -2.49
C ASN A 375 5.01 25.98 -3.49
N HIS A 376 4.66 26.27 -4.74
CA HIS A 376 5.60 26.80 -5.73
C HIS A 376 6.21 28.12 -5.27
N ASN A 377 5.36 29.11 -4.88
CA ASN A 377 5.81 30.40 -4.38
C ASN A 377 6.80 30.25 -3.24
N ARG A 378 6.50 29.36 -2.27
CA ARG A 378 7.41 29.06 -1.17
C ARG A 378 8.75 28.50 -1.65
N ASN A 379 8.73 27.53 -2.56
CA ASN A 379 9.92 26.83 -3.04
C ASN A 379 10.89 27.74 -3.84
N VAL A 380 10.34 28.72 -4.57
CA VAL A 380 11.16 29.71 -5.29
C VAL A 380 11.56 30.92 -4.40
N GLY A 381 11.17 30.90 -3.13
CA GLY A 381 11.52 31.93 -2.16
C GLY A 381 10.64 33.18 -2.18
N ASN A 382 9.49 33.15 -2.86
CA ASN A 382 8.50 34.22 -2.81
C ASN A 382 7.86 34.27 -1.41
N TYR A 383 7.39 35.46 -1.04
CA TYR A 383 6.57 35.63 0.14
C TYR A 383 5.22 34.91 -0.04
N ILE A 384 4.80 34.18 0.97
CA ILE A 384 3.44 33.61 1.10
C ILE A 384 2.76 34.19 2.32
N ASP A 385 1.50 34.54 2.17
CA ASP A 385 0.66 35.04 3.24
C ASP A 385 -0.20 33.92 3.80
N ALA A 386 0.15 33.40 4.97
CA ALA A 386 -0.53 32.27 5.59
C ALA A 386 -2.00 32.59 5.93
N ASP A 387 -2.31 33.81 6.38
CA ASP A 387 -3.67 34.23 6.72
C ASP A 387 -4.54 34.32 5.47
N TYR A 388 -3.98 34.86 4.37
CA TYR A 388 -4.66 34.92 3.08
C TYR A 388 -4.92 33.50 2.54
N ILE A 389 -3.93 32.60 2.60
CA ILE A 389 -4.10 31.19 2.19
C ILE A 389 -5.18 30.53 3.02
N ALA A 390 -5.20 30.73 4.34
CA ALA A 390 -6.21 30.18 5.23
C ALA A 390 -7.62 30.69 4.91
N LEU A 391 -7.77 31.96 4.52
CA LEU A 391 -9.06 32.55 4.11
C LEU A 391 -9.53 31.96 2.76
N GLN A 392 -8.62 31.84 1.77
CA GLN A 392 -8.94 31.21 0.48
C GLN A 392 -9.34 29.75 0.68
N TYR A 393 -8.62 29.01 1.52
CA TYR A 393 -8.94 27.64 1.88
C TYR A 393 -10.37 27.51 2.43
N ASP A 394 -10.76 28.34 3.42
CA ASP A 394 -12.10 28.31 3.98
C ASP A 394 -13.18 28.62 2.95
N THR A 395 -12.92 29.58 2.07
CA THR A 395 -13.84 29.94 0.98
C THR A 395 -14.07 28.78 0.04
N ILE A 396 -13.00 28.09 -0.36
CA ILE A 396 -13.08 26.92 -1.25
C ILE A 396 -13.80 25.76 -0.57
N ILE A 397 -13.54 25.51 0.71
CA ILE A 397 -14.23 24.45 1.45
C ILE A 397 -15.74 24.75 1.59
N ALA A 398 -16.12 26.01 1.83
CA ALA A 398 -17.52 26.41 1.88
C ALA A 398 -18.21 26.21 0.52
N GLN A 399 -17.54 26.51 -0.60
CA GLN A 399 -18.02 26.20 -1.95
C GLN A 399 -18.22 24.68 -2.12
N GLY A 400 -17.26 23.87 -1.66
CA GLY A 400 -17.35 22.41 -1.73
C GLY A 400 -18.54 21.85 -0.95
N GLU A 401 -18.90 22.42 0.18
CA GLU A 401 -20.11 22.03 0.92
C GLU A 401 -21.39 22.32 0.13
N MET A 402 -21.43 23.42 -0.63
CA MET A 402 -22.56 23.74 -1.51
C MET A 402 -22.64 22.77 -2.69
N GLU A 403 -21.53 22.54 -3.41
CA GLU A 403 -21.49 21.59 -4.53
C GLU A 403 -21.87 20.17 -4.08
N ASN A 404 -21.44 19.74 -2.90
CA ASN A 404 -21.80 18.42 -2.34
C ASN A 404 -23.28 18.29 -2.00
N LEU A 405 -23.96 19.37 -1.60
CA LEU A 405 -25.40 19.36 -1.31
C LEU A 405 -26.24 19.22 -2.58
N GLU A 406 -25.74 19.72 -3.70
CA GLU A 406 -26.41 19.68 -5.00
C GLU A 406 -26.18 18.36 -5.75
N ASP A 407 -25.26 17.51 -5.28
CA ASP A 407 -24.88 16.26 -5.96
C ASP A 407 -25.97 15.19 -5.82
N GLU A 408 -26.37 14.62 -6.95
CA GLU A 408 -27.34 13.54 -7.06
C GLU A 408 -26.69 12.15 -6.78
N ASP A 409 -25.37 12.01 -6.96
CA ASP A 409 -24.64 10.77 -6.70
C ASP A 409 -24.33 10.57 -5.20
N LYS A 410 -25.31 10.06 -4.47
CA LYS A 410 -25.25 9.86 -3.01
C LYS A 410 -24.07 9.02 -2.54
N TYR A 411 -23.48 8.19 -3.38
CA TYR A 411 -22.37 7.33 -2.99
C TYR A 411 -21.06 8.12 -2.90
N TYR A 412 -20.68 8.81 -3.98
CA TYR A 412 -19.46 9.62 -3.99
C TYR A 412 -19.60 10.90 -3.20
N ALA A 413 -20.79 11.49 -3.14
CA ALA A 413 -21.09 12.64 -2.29
C ALA A 413 -20.84 12.35 -0.79
N SER A 414 -21.07 11.11 -0.33
CA SER A 414 -20.76 10.72 1.05
C SER A 414 -19.25 10.68 1.32
N ASP A 415 -18.44 10.17 0.39
CA ASP A 415 -16.97 10.18 0.50
C ASP A 415 -16.44 11.62 0.51
N GLU A 416 -16.95 12.46 -0.38
CA GLU A 416 -16.60 13.87 -0.47
C GLU A 416 -16.99 14.65 0.80
N LYS A 417 -18.20 14.43 1.32
CA LYS A 417 -18.65 15.02 2.59
C LYS A 417 -17.71 14.69 3.75
N ASN A 418 -17.22 13.44 3.81
CA ASN A 418 -16.25 13.04 4.82
C ASN A 418 -14.90 13.74 4.60
N LEU A 419 -14.48 13.95 3.36
CA LEU A 419 -13.29 14.72 3.02
C LEU A 419 -13.43 16.18 3.44
N LEU A 420 -14.53 16.87 3.09
CA LEU A 420 -14.81 18.26 3.48
C LEU A 420 -14.82 18.42 4.99
N LYS A 421 -15.47 17.50 5.72
CA LYS A 421 -15.45 17.50 7.19
C LYS A 421 -14.03 17.41 7.73
N ARG A 422 -13.22 16.48 7.20
CA ARG A 422 -11.81 16.30 7.58
C ARG A 422 -11.01 17.58 7.32
N LEU A 423 -11.19 18.20 6.16
CA LEU A 423 -10.48 19.43 5.79
C LEU A 423 -10.82 20.61 6.71
N LYS A 424 -12.04 20.69 7.22
CA LYS A 424 -12.43 21.68 8.23
C LYS A 424 -11.82 21.39 9.61
N GLU A 425 -11.92 20.13 10.05
CA GLU A 425 -11.50 19.70 11.39
C GLU A 425 -9.98 19.78 11.56
N TYR A 426 -9.21 19.47 10.51
CA TYR A 426 -7.75 19.40 10.54
C TYR A 426 -7.07 20.49 9.68
N LYS A 427 -7.76 21.61 9.44
CA LYS A 427 -7.24 22.74 8.64
C LYS A 427 -5.84 23.17 9.06
N GLU A 428 -5.63 23.38 10.34
CA GLU A 428 -4.33 23.83 10.87
C GLU A 428 -3.22 22.82 10.55
N ASN A 429 -3.51 21.52 10.67
CA ASN A 429 -2.56 20.45 10.36
C ASN A 429 -2.20 20.41 8.86
N TYR A 430 -3.16 20.71 7.97
CA TYR A 430 -2.91 20.80 6.53
C TYR A 430 -2.16 22.06 6.11
N LEU A 431 -2.30 23.17 6.85
CA LEU A 431 -1.69 24.46 6.49
C LEU A 431 -0.43 24.79 7.31
N MET A 432 0.03 23.94 8.20
CA MET A 432 1.18 24.22 9.07
C MET A 432 2.46 24.53 8.27
N TRP A 433 2.62 23.97 7.08
CA TRP A 433 3.72 24.25 6.17
C TRP A 433 3.77 25.72 5.68
N THR A 434 2.66 26.45 5.73
CA THR A 434 2.61 27.88 5.37
C THR A 434 3.21 28.76 6.47
N LEU A 435 3.21 28.29 7.71
CA LEU A 435 3.70 29.00 8.87
C LEU A 435 5.18 28.71 9.17
N ASN A 436 5.65 27.53 8.82
CA ASN A 436 7.03 27.11 9.09
C ASN A 436 7.67 26.50 7.83
N LYS A 437 8.77 27.11 7.38
CA LYS A 437 9.51 26.69 6.18
C LYS A 437 10.20 25.33 6.32
N GLU A 438 10.47 24.87 7.52
CA GLU A 438 11.06 23.57 7.78
C GLU A 438 10.06 22.42 7.60
N ILE A 439 8.76 22.71 7.71
CA ILE A 439 7.71 21.71 7.52
C ILE A 439 7.50 21.48 6.03
N PRO A 440 7.69 20.25 5.53
CA PRO A 440 7.42 19.91 4.13
C PRO A 440 5.94 20.09 3.77
N PHE A 441 5.68 20.11 2.45
CA PHE A 441 4.31 20.22 1.89
C PHE A 441 3.57 18.87 1.90
#